data_95eac85d62db3633f9c3cbc458dd2d2b
#
_entry.id   95eac85d62db3633f9c3cbc458dd2d2b
#
_cell.length_a   1.000
_cell.length_b   1.000
_cell.length_c   1.000
_cell.angle_alpha   90.00
_cell.angle_beta   90.00
_cell.angle_gamma   90.00
#
_symmetry.space_group_name_H-M   'P 1'
#
loop_
_entity.id
_entity.type
_entity.pdbx_description
1 polymer ?
#
loop_
_entity_poly.entity_id
_entity_poly.type
_entity_poly.pdbx_seq_one_letter_code
_entity_poly.pdbx_strand_id
1 'polypeptide(L)'
;LHFKRMSGLTVETASYDANGGGDLRDTAEIRKYVKRQYEAKGKDLRYVLLVGSFKKLPSERYEGLKNKLTVSDRLYSPVTPRYGKDQVSFGRLPAETQAELQLMLSKVLSYERGELSAGERLNHALGIASGESEIGYAGRTDAQQVEFLAKMLQDGGYESVVKELDNPEGT
;
A
#
# COMPACT_ATOMS: atom_id res chain seq x y z
N LEU A 1 15.62 7.85 -3.70
CA LEU A 1 16.55 6.71 -3.61
C LEU A 1 17.71 6.99 -2.67
N HIS A 2 18.36 8.18 -2.77
CA HIS A 2 19.51 8.55 -1.95
C HIS A 2 19.22 8.41 -0.43
N PHE A 3 18.09 8.95 0.05
CA PHE A 3 17.71 8.88 1.45
C PHE A 3 17.62 7.42 1.97
N LYS A 4 17.02 6.51 1.21
CA LYS A 4 16.93 5.10 1.62
C LYS A 4 18.30 4.40 1.65
N ARG A 5 19.21 4.77 0.73
CA ARG A 5 20.59 4.27 0.76
C ARG A 5 21.34 4.77 1.99
N MET A 6 21.15 6.03 2.36
CA MET A 6 21.71 6.59 3.59
C MET A 6 21.16 5.92 4.85
N SER A 7 19.94 5.40 4.79
CA SER A 7 19.32 4.59 5.86
C SER A 7 19.76 3.11 5.86
N GLY A 8 20.82 2.76 5.10
CA GLY A 8 21.40 1.42 5.09
C GLY A 8 20.72 0.41 4.15
N LEU A 9 19.83 0.85 3.26
CA LEU A 9 19.18 -0.03 2.29
C LEU A 9 19.94 -0.05 0.96
N THR A 10 20.18 -1.24 0.42
CA THR A 10 20.57 -1.40 -0.99
C THR A 10 19.33 -1.22 -1.84
N VAL A 11 19.35 -0.25 -2.77
CA VAL A 11 18.21 0.06 -3.63
C VAL A 11 18.55 -0.19 -5.07
N GLU A 12 17.83 -1.11 -5.69
CA GLU A 12 17.84 -1.38 -7.13
C GLU A 12 16.57 -0.85 -7.79
N THR A 13 16.64 -0.54 -9.06
CA THR A 13 15.53 -0.03 -9.84
C THR A 13 15.36 -0.82 -11.13
N ALA A 14 14.11 -1.00 -11.54
CA ALA A 14 13.74 -1.49 -12.86
C ALA A 14 12.62 -0.61 -13.39
N SER A 15 12.63 -0.33 -14.68
CA SER A 15 11.60 0.47 -15.33
C SER A 15 10.54 -0.40 -15.99
N TYR A 16 9.31 0.07 -15.97
CA TYR A 16 8.19 -0.54 -16.68
C TYR A 16 7.78 0.34 -17.85
N ASP A 17 7.63 -0.25 -19.02
CA ASP A 17 7.01 0.37 -20.18
C ASP A 17 6.39 -0.70 -21.09
N ALA A 18 5.06 -0.69 -21.21
CA ALA A 18 4.31 -1.61 -22.04
C ALA A 18 4.69 -1.53 -23.53
N ASN A 19 5.22 -0.40 -23.98
CA ASN A 19 5.66 -0.18 -25.36
C ASN A 19 7.11 -0.64 -25.63
N GLY A 20 7.79 -1.19 -24.63
CA GLY A 20 9.11 -1.80 -24.77
C GLY A 20 10.30 -0.86 -24.53
N GLY A 21 10.07 0.37 -24.05
CA GLY A 21 11.13 1.31 -23.68
C GLY A 21 11.71 1.09 -22.29
N GLY A 22 11.12 0.18 -21.50
CA GLY A 22 11.55 -0.16 -20.16
C GLY A 22 12.12 -1.57 -20.03
N ASP A 23 12.59 -1.91 -18.83
CA ASP A 23 13.11 -3.24 -18.50
C ASP A 23 12.01 -4.31 -18.42
N LEU A 24 10.77 -3.89 -18.13
CA LEU A 24 9.60 -4.73 -17.91
C LEU A 24 8.42 -4.20 -18.73
N ARG A 25 7.65 -5.08 -19.36
CA ARG A 25 6.59 -4.72 -20.30
C ARG A 25 5.19 -5.17 -19.89
N ASP A 26 5.08 -6.14 -19.02
CA ASP A 26 3.81 -6.67 -18.56
C ASP A 26 3.87 -7.14 -17.09
N THR A 27 2.72 -7.54 -16.54
CA THR A 27 2.60 -8.00 -15.16
C THR A 27 3.38 -9.31 -14.92
N ALA A 28 3.47 -10.18 -15.94
CA ALA A 28 4.21 -11.44 -15.84
C ALA A 28 5.73 -11.17 -15.75
N GLU A 29 6.24 -10.20 -16.50
CA GLU A 29 7.64 -9.79 -16.41
C GLU A 29 7.96 -9.14 -15.06
N ILE A 30 7.07 -8.31 -14.52
CA ILE A 30 7.22 -7.75 -13.17
C ILE A 30 7.30 -8.88 -12.13
N ARG A 31 6.38 -9.85 -12.19
CA ARG A 31 6.39 -11.00 -11.29
C ARG A 31 7.67 -11.82 -11.41
N LYS A 32 8.11 -12.13 -12.65
CA LYS A 32 9.37 -12.85 -12.90
C LYS A 32 10.58 -12.08 -12.36
N TYR A 33 10.59 -10.76 -12.54
CA TYR A 33 11.66 -9.92 -12.02
C TYR A 33 11.73 -9.97 -10.49
N VAL A 34 10.61 -9.75 -9.81
CA VAL A 34 10.56 -9.83 -8.34
C VAL A 34 10.96 -11.22 -7.84
N LYS A 35 10.48 -12.28 -8.51
CA LYS A 35 10.85 -13.66 -8.19
C LYS A 35 12.37 -13.90 -8.32
N ARG A 36 12.98 -13.46 -9.41
CA ARG A 36 14.45 -13.57 -9.60
C ARG A 36 15.23 -12.82 -8.52
N GLN A 37 14.80 -11.61 -8.17
CA GLN A 37 15.41 -10.83 -7.09
C GLN A 37 15.29 -11.56 -5.74
N TYR A 38 14.14 -12.15 -5.47
CA TYR A 38 13.93 -12.92 -4.26
C TYR A 38 14.79 -14.21 -4.23
N GLU A 39 14.87 -14.93 -5.32
CA GLU A 39 15.71 -16.15 -5.44
C GLU A 39 17.20 -15.83 -5.29
N ALA A 40 17.65 -14.68 -5.79
CA ALA A 40 19.04 -14.24 -5.69
C ALA A 40 19.40 -13.69 -4.30
N LYS A 41 18.47 -13.03 -3.60
CA LYS A 41 18.73 -12.28 -2.37
C LYS A 41 18.08 -12.89 -1.12
N GLY A 42 17.11 -13.77 -1.30
CA GLY A 42 16.38 -14.41 -0.20
C GLY A 42 15.73 -13.36 0.72
N LYS A 43 16.00 -13.48 2.01
CA LYS A 43 15.45 -12.59 3.05
C LYS A 43 15.97 -11.15 2.99
N ASP A 44 16.98 -10.86 2.19
CA ASP A 44 17.51 -9.51 2.03
C ASP A 44 16.63 -8.65 1.12
N LEU A 45 15.82 -9.28 0.25
CA LEU A 45 14.73 -8.57 -0.43
C LEU A 45 13.55 -8.39 0.55
N ARG A 46 13.43 -7.23 1.16
CA ARG A 46 12.41 -6.92 2.15
C ARG A 46 11.25 -6.10 1.61
N TYR A 47 11.54 -5.20 0.68
CA TYR A 47 10.59 -4.20 0.23
C TYR A 47 10.59 -4.09 -1.29
N VAL A 48 9.41 -4.00 -1.87
CA VAL A 48 9.18 -3.63 -3.27
C VAL A 48 8.29 -2.39 -3.29
N LEU A 49 8.78 -1.31 -3.86
CA LEU A 49 8.02 -0.07 -4.05
C LEU A 49 7.67 0.09 -5.53
N LEU A 50 6.39 0.05 -5.82
CA LEU A 50 5.84 0.34 -7.14
C LEU A 50 5.60 1.85 -7.25
N VAL A 51 6.07 2.47 -8.32
CA VAL A 51 5.90 3.91 -8.56
C VAL A 51 5.12 4.11 -9.84
N GLY A 52 3.92 4.64 -9.70
CA GLY A 52 2.97 4.86 -10.78
C GLY A 52 1.56 4.40 -10.40
N SER A 53 0.55 5.07 -10.98
CA SER A 53 -0.85 4.63 -10.85
C SER A 53 -1.07 3.29 -11.53
N PHE A 54 -2.23 2.69 -11.32
CA PHE A 54 -2.63 1.46 -12.00
C PHE A 54 -2.57 1.56 -13.54
N LYS A 55 -2.82 2.76 -14.09
CA LYS A 55 -2.73 3.00 -15.55
C LYS A 55 -1.29 3.02 -16.06
N LYS A 56 -0.35 3.48 -15.22
CA LYS A 56 1.08 3.58 -15.58
C LYS A 56 1.85 2.31 -15.29
N LEU A 57 1.53 1.65 -14.20
CA LEU A 57 2.14 0.41 -13.76
C LEU A 57 1.02 -0.53 -13.28
N PRO A 58 0.57 -1.48 -14.10
CA PRO A 58 -0.59 -2.31 -13.78
C PRO A 58 -0.38 -3.12 -12.50
N SER A 59 -1.47 -3.52 -11.86
CA SER A 59 -1.47 -4.54 -10.83
C SER A 59 -1.93 -5.88 -11.41
N GLU A 60 -1.52 -6.97 -10.79
CA GLU A 60 -2.00 -8.30 -11.14
C GLU A 60 -3.50 -8.44 -10.81
N ARG A 61 -4.16 -9.30 -11.58
CA ARG A 61 -5.59 -9.58 -11.44
C ARG A 61 -5.80 -11.04 -11.09
N TYR A 62 -6.74 -11.30 -10.24
CA TYR A 62 -7.22 -12.66 -9.95
C TYR A 62 -8.73 -12.67 -9.78
N GLU A 63 -9.31 -13.83 -10.04
CA GLU A 63 -10.71 -14.06 -9.80
C GLU A 63 -10.90 -14.37 -8.32
N GLY A 64 -11.52 -13.43 -7.61
CA GLY A 64 -11.78 -13.54 -6.17
C GLY A 64 -13.03 -14.36 -5.88
N LEU A 65 -13.40 -14.43 -4.61
CA LEU A 65 -14.65 -15.01 -4.17
C LEU A 65 -15.84 -14.29 -4.87
N LYS A 66 -16.87 -15.06 -5.25
CA LYS A 66 -18.07 -14.59 -5.96
C LYS A 66 -17.77 -14.07 -7.38
N ASN A 67 -16.74 -14.61 -8.07
CA ASN A 67 -16.36 -14.25 -9.46
C ASN A 67 -16.11 -12.74 -9.65
N LYS A 68 -15.77 -12.01 -8.61
CA LYS A 68 -15.37 -10.61 -8.73
C LYS A 68 -13.88 -10.53 -9.07
N LEU A 69 -13.59 -9.80 -10.14
CA LEU A 69 -12.21 -9.55 -10.54
C LEU A 69 -11.56 -8.61 -9.51
N THR A 70 -10.57 -9.11 -8.82
CA THR A 70 -9.80 -8.35 -7.82
C THR A 70 -8.42 -8.03 -8.36
N VAL A 71 -7.93 -6.84 -8.08
CA VAL A 71 -6.57 -6.40 -8.42
C VAL A 71 -5.73 -6.30 -7.15
N SER A 72 -4.47 -6.74 -7.19
CA SER A 72 -3.59 -6.64 -6.04
C SER A 72 -2.13 -6.64 -6.45
N ASP A 73 -1.37 -5.70 -5.89
CA ASP A 73 0.08 -5.65 -6.03
C ASP A 73 0.76 -6.81 -5.28
N ARG A 74 0.09 -7.36 -4.27
CA ARG A 74 0.57 -8.52 -3.52
C ARG A 74 0.76 -9.76 -4.38
N LEU A 75 0.07 -9.86 -5.52
CA LEU A 75 0.22 -10.95 -6.47
C LEU A 75 1.59 -10.97 -7.18
N TYR A 76 2.35 -9.90 -7.08
CA TYR A 76 3.76 -9.89 -7.50
C TYR A 76 4.69 -10.59 -6.50
N SER A 77 4.21 -10.92 -5.30
CA SER A 77 5.00 -11.64 -4.32
C SER A 77 5.39 -13.03 -4.84
N PRO A 78 6.67 -13.41 -4.77
CA PRO A 78 7.13 -14.74 -5.16
C PRO A 78 6.70 -15.83 -4.18
N VAL A 79 6.22 -15.44 -3.01
CA VAL A 79 5.82 -16.34 -1.94
C VAL A 79 4.31 -16.27 -1.74
N THR A 80 3.65 -17.41 -1.91
CA THR A 80 2.24 -17.52 -1.54
C THR A 80 2.12 -17.39 -0.03
N PRO A 81 1.36 -16.42 0.49
CA PRO A 81 1.27 -16.25 1.94
C PRO A 81 0.64 -17.47 2.58
N ARG A 82 1.42 -18.20 3.36
CA ARG A 82 0.87 -19.12 4.34
C ARG A 82 0.77 -18.37 5.67
N TYR A 83 -0.46 -18.18 6.15
CA TYR A 83 -0.73 -17.58 7.46
C TYR A 83 -0.30 -16.10 7.64
N GLY A 84 -0.48 -15.27 6.62
CA GLY A 84 -0.32 -13.81 6.78
C GLY A 84 1.11 -13.29 6.92
N LYS A 85 2.12 -14.11 6.72
CA LYS A 85 3.52 -13.68 6.76
C LYS A 85 4.07 -13.54 5.35
N ASP A 86 3.92 -12.36 4.76
CA ASP A 86 4.66 -12.00 3.55
C ASP A 86 6.12 -11.78 3.94
N GLN A 87 7.02 -12.42 3.22
CA GLN A 87 8.45 -12.19 3.41
C GLN A 87 8.92 -10.91 2.71
N VAL A 88 8.13 -10.39 1.78
CA VAL A 88 8.39 -9.16 1.02
C VAL A 88 7.21 -8.23 1.16
N SER A 89 7.45 -7.01 1.65
CA SER A 89 6.41 -5.99 1.77
C SER A 89 6.29 -5.20 0.47
N PHE A 90 5.06 -5.03 -0.01
CA PHE A 90 4.75 -4.24 -1.19
C PHE A 90 4.13 -2.91 -0.80
N GLY A 91 4.59 -1.83 -1.43
CA GLY A 91 3.98 -0.52 -1.34
C GLY A 91 3.85 0.11 -2.72
N ARG A 92 2.94 1.07 -2.87
CA ARG A 92 2.76 1.82 -4.11
C ARG A 92 2.66 3.31 -3.84
N LEU A 93 3.33 4.10 -4.70
CA LEU A 93 3.08 5.52 -4.87
C LEU A 93 2.27 5.69 -6.17
N PRO A 94 0.93 5.83 -6.09
CA PRO A 94 0.06 5.77 -7.27
C PRO A 94 0.01 7.09 -8.04
N ALA A 95 1.16 7.68 -8.34
CA ALA A 95 1.28 8.94 -9.07
C ALA A 95 1.04 8.76 -10.57
N GLU A 96 0.32 9.68 -11.19
CA GLU A 96 0.15 9.79 -12.64
C GLU A 96 1.09 10.84 -13.25
N THR A 97 1.50 11.81 -12.45
CA THR A 97 2.37 12.93 -12.84
C THR A 97 3.59 13.03 -11.93
N GLN A 98 4.60 13.71 -12.43
CA GLN A 98 5.80 13.99 -11.65
C GLN A 98 5.50 14.88 -10.43
N ALA A 99 4.57 15.82 -10.56
CA ALA A 99 4.17 16.70 -9.46
C ALA A 99 3.50 15.92 -8.32
N GLU A 100 2.60 14.99 -8.64
CA GLU A 100 1.99 14.09 -7.66
C GLU A 100 3.03 13.23 -6.96
N LEU A 101 3.98 12.65 -7.72
CA LEU A 101 5.05 11.85 -7.14
C LEU A 101 5.91 12.70 -6.18
N GLN A 102 6.25 13.92 -6.56
CA GLN A 102 7.01 14.83 -5.69
C GLN A 102 6.25 15.15 -4.41
N LEU A 103 4.94 15.40 -4.51
CA LEU A 103 4.09 15.65 -3.34
C LEU A 103 4.04 14.43 -2.41
N MET A 104 3.84 13.22 -2.95
CA MET A 104 3.82 11.99 -2.15
C MET A 104 5.17 11.74 -1.48
N LEU A 105 6.27 11.92 -2.22
CA LEU A 105 7.62 11.74 -1.69
C LEU A 105 7.96 12.78 -0.61
N SER A 106 7.56 14.05 -0.77
CA SER A 106 7.79 15.06 0.25
C SER A 106 7.13 14.69 1.60
N LYS A 107 5.87 14.23 1.55
CA LYS A 107 5.15 13.77 2.76
C LYS A 107 5.86 12.61 3.45
N VAL A 108 6.26 11.59 2.69
CA VAL A 108 6.97 10.42 3.24
C VAL A 108 8.32 10.85 3.84
N LEU A 109 9.09 11.68 3.13
CA LEU A 109 10.40 12.11 3.59
C LEU A 109 10.32 13.01 4.82
N SER A 110 9.36 13.94 4.88
CA SER A 110 9.16 14.79 6.06
C SER A 110 8.80 13.95 7.29
N TYR A 111 7.95 12.93 7.13
CA TYR A 111 7.64 11.99 8.21
C TYR A 111 8.87 11.21 8.67
N GLU A 112 9.61 10.60 7.74
CA GLU A 112 10.77 9.76 8.06
C GLU A 112 11.96 10.55 8.66
N ARG A 113 12.05 11.85 8.36
CA ARG A 113 13.06 12.77 8.93
C ARG A 113 12.66 13.35 10.26
N GLY A 114 11.45 13.09 10.74
CA GLY A 114 10.92 13.69 11.94
C GLY A 114 10.69 15.21 11.83
N GLU A 115 10.51 15.71 10.57
CA GLU A 115 10.24 17.14 10.31
C GLU A 115 8.79 17.53 10.67
N LEU A 116 7.93 16.54 10.91
CA LEU A 116 6.58 16.76 11.40
C LEU A 116 6.67 16.97 12.91
N SER A 117 6.24 18.16 13.37
CA SER A 117 6.16 18.44 14.80
C SER A 117 5.35 17.35 15.52
N ALA A 118 5.96 16.73 16.51
CA ALA A 118 5.46 15.50 17.14
C ALA A 118 4.10 15.68 17.87
N GLY A 119 3.62 16.91 18.04
CA GLY A 119 2.38 17.18 18.78
C GLY A 119 1.11 17.14 17.96
N GLU A 120 1.11 17.69 16.75
CA GLU A 120 -0.15 18.04 16.10
C GLU A 120 -0.68 17.01 15.09
N ARG A 121 0.12 16.03 14.64
CA ARG A 121 -0.29 15.15 13.53
C ARG A 121 -0.22 13.65 13.81
N LEU A 122 0.51 13.23 14.83
CA LEU A 122 0.68 11.81 15.13
C LEU A 122 -0.39 11.25 16.08
N ASN A 123 -1.16 12.13 16.71
CA ASN A 123 -2.27 11.80 17.61
C ASN A 123 -3.66 12.06 16.99
N HIS A 124 -3.72 12.27 15.68
CA HIS A 124 -4.94 12.34 14.91
C HIS A 124 -5.07 11.10 14.02
N ALA A 125 -6.25 10.54 13.91
CA ALA A 125 -6.53 9.39 13.08
C ALA A 125 -7.76 9.63 12.18
N LEU A 126 -7.76 8.99 11.02
CA LEU A 126 -8.90 8.94 10.11
C LEU A 126 -9.28 7.47 9.89
N GLY A 127 -10.50 7.12 10.25
CA GLY A 127 -11.11 5.84 9.94
C GLY A 127 -12.07 5.98 8.76
N ILE A 128 -11.91 5.14 7.76
CA ILE A 128 -12.80 5.08 6.59
C ILE A 128 -13.41 3.68 6.55
N ALA A 129 -14.72 3.60 6.36
CA ALA A 129 -15.42 2.34 6.26
C ALA A 129 -16.45 2.34 5.13
N SER A 130 -16.79 1.16 4.64
CA SER A 130 -17.96 0.96 3.80
C SER A 130 -19.24 1.28 4.57
N GLY A 131 -20.20 1.89 3.90
CA GLY A 131 -21.56 2.09 4.42
C GLY A 131 -22.44 0.83 4.40
N GLU A 132 -21.90 -0.29 3.92
CA GLU A 132 -22.63 -1.56 3.84
C GLU A 132 -23.02 -2.08 5.23
N SER A 133 -24.22 -2.64 5.34
CA SER A 133 -24.78 -3.16 6.59
C SER A 133 -24.48 -4.65 6.83
N GLU A 134 -23.71 -5.29 5.93
CA GLU A 134 -23.35 -6.71 6.11
C GLU A 134 -22.50 -6.90 7.37
N ILE A 135 -22.85 -7.90 8.16
CA ILE A 135 -22.11 -8.26 9.37
C ILE A 135 -20.86 -9.03 8.96
N GLY A 136 -19.69 -8.45 9.25
CA GLY A 136 -18.38 -9.02 8.96
C GLY A 136 -17.67 -9.56 10.19
N TYR A 137 -16.39 -9.23 10.31
CA TYR A 137 -15.53 -9.69 11.39
C TYR A 137 -16.04 -9.32 12.79
N ALA A 138 -15.97 -10.26 13.72
CA ALA A 138 -16.40 -10.11 15.11
C ALA A 138 -17.87 -9.67 15.30
N GLY A 139 -18.75 -10.01 14.34
CA GLY A 139 -20.18 -9.71 14.45
C GLY A 139 -20.52 -8.22 14.32
N ARG A 140 -19.67 -7.44 13.67
CA ARG A 140 -19.88 -6.00 13.47
C ARG A 140 -19.98 -5.66 11.98
N THR A 141 -20.71 -4.59 11.66
CA THR A 141 -20.62 -3.93 10.37
C THR A 141 -19.28 -3.16 10.28
N ASP A 142 -18.87 -2.76 9.08
CA ASP A 142 -17.65 -1.97 8.89
C ASP A 142 -17.70 -0.64 9.65
N ALA A 143 -18.85 0.04 9.65
CA ALA A 143 -19.07 1.26 10.44
C ALA A 143 -18.91 1.01 11.95
N GLN A 144 -19.50 -0.08 12.46
CA GLN A 144 -19.33 -0.46 13.87
C GLN A 144 -17.89 -0.84 14.22
N GLN A 145 -17.16 -1.42 13.27
CA GLN A 145 -15.75 -1.76 13.46
C GLN A 145 -14.89 -0.49 13.55
N VAL A 146 -15.13 0.50 12.68
CA VAL A 146 -14.44 1.80 12.74
C VAL A 146 -14.77 2.53 14.05
N GLU A 147 -16.01 2.51 14.49
CA GLU A 147 -16.41 3.09 15.78
C GLU A 147 -15.67 2.45 16.98
N PHE A 148 -15.59 1.13 16.99
CA PHE A 148 -14.83 0.39 18.01
C PHE A 148 -13.36 0.76 18.01
N LEU A 149 -12.72 0.82 16.82
CA LEU A 149 -11.31 1.21 16.68
C LEU A 149 -11.08 2.67 17.07
N ALA A 150 -11.99 3.58 16.70
CA ALA A 150 -11.92 4.98 17.08
C ALA A 150 -11.89 5.15 18.60
N LYS A 151 -12.78 4.43 19.30
CA LYS A 151 -12.79 4.45 20.77
C LYS A 151 -11.47 3.94 21.35
N MET A 152 -10.93 2.84 20.83
CA MET A 152 -9.64 2.30 21.31
C MET A 152 -8.50 3.31 21.11
N LEU A 153 -8.47 4.03 19.98
CA LEU A 153 -7.47 5.05 19.70
C LEU A 153 -7.60 6.24 20.67
N GLN A 154 -8.82 6.71 20.93
CA GLN A 154 -9.09 7.77 21.89
C GLN A 154 -8.70 7.36 23.32
N ASP A 155 -9.06 6.16 23.74
CA ASP A 155 -8.65 5.61 25.03
C ASP A 155 -7.11 5.46 25.13
N GLY A 156 -6.43 5.28 23.99
CA GLY A 156 -4.97 5.23 23.85
C GLY A 156 -4.28 6.60 23.73
N GLY A 157 -5.02 7.71 23.83
CA GLY A 157 -4.48 9.07 23.86
C GLY A 157 -4.49 9.79 22.51
N TYR A 158 -5.20 9.28 21.50
CA TYR A 158 -5.44 10.05 20.27
C TYR A 158 -6.40 11.21 20.55
N GLU A 159 -6.04 12.43 20.15
CA GLU A 159 -6.82 13.65 20.40
C GLU A 159 -8.07 13.71 19.53
N SER A 160 -7.96 13.27 18.28
CA SER A 160 -9.12 13.19 17.39
C SER A 160 -9.09 11.96 16.53
N VAL A 161 -10.28 11.41 16.29
CA VAL A 161 -10.51 10.36 15.31
C VAL A 161 -11.68 10.77 14.42
N VAL A 162 -11.37 11.14 13.18
CA VAL A 162 -12.39 11.42 12.16
C VAL A 162 -12.86 10.10 11.56
N LYS A 163 -14.17 9.96 11.35
CA LYS A 163 -14.79 8.77 10.78
C LYS A 163 -15.54 9.16 9.52
N GLU A 164 -15.24 8.50 8.42
CA GLU A 164 -15.89 8.67 7.14
C GLU A 164 -16.51 7.34 6.69
N LEU A 165 -17.73 7.39 6.25
CA LEU A 165 -18.41 6.23 5.68
C LEU A 165 -18.58 6.45 4.18
N ASP A 166 -18.09 5.50 3.40
CA ASP A 166 -18.40 5.43 1.99
C ASP A 166 -19.87 5.02 1.84
N ASN A 167 -20.67 5.91 1.31
CA ASN A 167 -22.08 5.65 1.01
C ASN A 167 -22.22 5.39 -0.49
N PRO A 168 -22.34 4.12 -0.93
CA PRO A 168 -22.42 3.78 -2.35
C PRO A 168 -23.72 4.29 -3.01
N GLU A 169 -24.72 4.74 -2.22
CA GLU A 169 -25.94 5.35 -2.71
C GLU A 169 -25.84 6.88 -2.73
N GLY A 170 -24.67 7.42 -3.10
CA GLY A 170 -24.38 8.83 -3.11
C GLY A 170 -25.56 9.73 -3.48
N THR A 171 -25.96 10.56 -2.56
CA THR A 171 -26.80 11.74 -2.78
C THR A 171 -25.96 12.88 -3.30
#